data_27f4df8218bc18d83a67eaed251ece41
#
_entry.id   27f4df8218bc18d83a67eaed251ece41
#
_cell.length_a   1.000
_cell.length_b   1.000
_cell.length_c   1.000
_cell.angle_alpha   90.00
_cell.angle_beta   90.00
_cell.angle_gamma   90.00
#
_symmetry.space_group_name_H-M   'P 1'
#
loop_
_entity.id
_entity.type
_entity.pdbx_description
1 polymer ?
#
loop_
_entity_poly.entity_id
_entity_poly.type
_entity_poly.pdbx_seq_one_letter_code
_entity_poly.pdbx_strand_id
1 'polypeptide(L)'
;MSRGADYQFVPTDPKDVEIWLTSQYEEITGETVDPASPERLFIQWIAEIIVLERVMTNYTGNQNIPSRAVGENLDALAELFYTKQRPQAQPATCTMRFTISEAQAFAVLIPVGTRVTDAAATLVWETVEDVYVDIGGTYADV
;
A
#
# COMPACT_ATOMS: atom_id res chain seq x y z
N MET A 1 0.16 -1.66 -13.85
CA MET A 1 1.60 -2.03 -13.91
C MET A 1 1.95 -2.73 -12.61
N SER A 2 2.58 -3.91 -12.68
CA SER A 2 3.11 -4.57 -11.48
C SER A 2 4.30 -3.76 -10.95
N ARG A 3 4.35 -3.53 -9.63
CA ARG A 3 5.50 -2.93 -8.95
C ARG A 3 6.74 -3.78 -9.24
N GLY A 4 7.83 -3.15 -9.70
CA GLY A 4 9.11 -3.83 -9.85
C GLY A 4 9.66 -4.31 -8.50
N ALA A 5 10.46 -5.37 -8.49
CA ALA A 5 11.18 -5.79 -7.30
C ALA A 5 12.10 -4.66 -6.80
N ASP A 6 12.21 -4.50 -5.48
CA ASP A 6 13.06 -3.48 -4.88
C ASP A 6 14.53 -3.75 -5.26
N TYR A 7 15.24 -2.68 -5.56
CA TYR A 7 16.67 -2.74 -5.86
C TYR A 7 17.47 -2.60 -4.56
N GLN A 8 18.49 -3.42 -4.42
CA GLN A 8 19.38 -3.37 -3.27
C GLN A 8 20.61 -2.54 -3.62
N PHE A 9 20.68 -1.31 -3.08
CA PHE A 9 21.81 -0.40 -3.28
C PHE A 9 22.99 -0.76 -2.40
N VAL A 10 22.70 -1.20 -1.16
CA VAL A 10 23.69 -1.62 -0.17
C VAL A 10 23.28 -2.95 0.47
N PRO A 11 24.27 -3.85 0.76
CA PRO A 11 24.00 -5.10 1.44
C PRO A 11 23.45 -4.85 2.86
N THR A 12 22.50 -5.70 3.28
CA THR A 12 21.82 -5.59 4.58
C THR A 12 22.00 -6.83 5.45
N ASP A 13 22.95 -7.72 5.11
CA ASP A 13 23.24 -8.89 5.95
C ASP A 13 23.97 -8.44 7.22
N PRO A 14 23.40 -8.70 8.42
CA PRO A 14 24.03 -8.33 9.69
C PRO A 14 25.38 -9.00 9.90
N LYS A 15 25.56 -10.23 9.41
CA LYS A 15 26.82 -10.98 9.57
C LYS A 15 27.96 -10.33 8.82
N ASP A 16 27.73 -9.84 7.61
CA ASP A 16 28.76 -9.16 6.85
C ASP A 16 29.21 -7.87 7.54
N VAL A 17 28.26 -7.15 8.16
CA VAL A 17 28.58 -5.93 8.91
C VAL A 17 29.33 -6.26 10.19
N GLU A 18 28.91 -7.31 10.93
CA GLU A 18 29.60 -7.76 12.15
C GLU A 18 31.05 -8.20 11.85
N ILE A 19 31.25 -8.99 10.80
CA ILE A 19 32.59 -9.44 10.39
C ILE A 19 33.48 -8.24 10.04
N TRP A 20 32.95 -7.31 9.27
CA TRP A 20 33.68 -6.11 8.90
C TRP A 20 34.05 -5.25 10.12
N LEU A 21 33.12 -4.99 11.03
CA LEU A 21 33.37 -4.24 12.27
C LEU A 21 34.40 -4.93 13.16
N THR A 22 34.31 -6.26 13.31
CA THR A 22 35.26 -7.03 14.08
C THR A 22 36.64 -6.89 13.51
N SER A 23 36.83 -7.05 12.19
CA SER A 23 38.12 -6.87 11.56
C SER A 23 38.72 -5.47 11.73
N GLN A 24 37.85 -4.44 11.65
CA GLN A 24 38.29 -3.04 11.88
C GLN A 24 38.72 -2.81 13.34
N TYR A 25 37.96 -3.37 14.29
CA TYR A 25 38.32 -3.29 15.71
C TYR A 25 39.67 -3.94 16.01
N GLU A 26 39.88 -5.17 15.51
CA GLU A 26 41.14 -5.92 15.66
C GLU A 26 42.33 -5.21 14.99
N GLU A 27 42.11 -4.57 13.83
CA GLU A 27 43.14 -3.78 13.16
C GLU A 27 43.57 -2.54 13.95
N ILE A 28 42.63 -1.87 14.58
CA ILE A 28 42.87 -0.64 15.35
C ILE A 28 43.48 -0.92 16.70
N THR A 29 42.98 -1.95 17.41
CA THR A 29 43.43 -2.27 18.78
C THR A 29 44.63 -3.21 18.84
N GLY A 30 44.81 -4.04 17.82
CA GLY A 30 45.81 -5.14 17.80
C GLY A 30 45.36 -6.35 18.66
N GLU A 31 44.13 -6.34 19.19
CA GLU A 31 43.56 -7.39 20.04
C GLU A 31 42.49 -8.18 19.30
N THR A 32 42.42 -9.48 19.48
CA THR A 32 41.36 -10.33 18.91
C THR A 32 40.09 -10.26 19.77
N VAL A 33 38.94 -10.24 19.12
CA VAL A 33 37.63 -10.20 19.81
C VAL A 33 37.18 -11.61 20.14
N ASP A 34 37.18 -11.94 21.44
CA ASP A 34 36.64 -13.21 21.91
C ASP A 34 35.13 -13.31 21.77
N PRO A 35 34.57 -14.50 21.45
CA PRO A 35 33.11 -14.67 21.27
C PRO A 35 32.25 -14.29 22.50
N ALA A 36 32.84 -14.34 23.71
CA ALA A 36 32.14 -14.02 24.95
C ALA A 36 32.54 -12.66 25.56
N SER A 37 33.29 -11.85 24.81
CA SER A 37 33.76 -10.55 25.31
C SER A 37 32.67 -9.46 25.26
N PRO A 38 32.74 -8.47 26.15
CA PRO A 38 31.85 -7.29 26.10
C PRO A 38 31.98 -6.51 24.79
N GLU A 39 33.17 -6.47 24.19
CA GLU A 39 33.46 -5.79 22.91
C GLU A 39 32.63 -6.39 21.79
N ARG A 40 32.44 -7.71 21.78
CA ARG A 40 31.60 -8.38 20.80
C ARG A 40 30.16 -7.95 20.87
N LEU A 41 29.59 -7.83 22.06
CA LEU A 41 28.21 -7.33 22.24
C LEU A 41 28.06 -5.90 21.73
N PHE A 42 29.08 -5.07 21.97
CA PHE A 42 29.10 -3.70 21.46
C PHE A 42 29.19 -3.64 19.94
N ILE A 43 30.03 -4.47 19.32
CA ILE A 43 30.14 -4.61 17.87
C ILE A 43 28.81 -5.07 17.27
N GLN A 44 28.15 -6.05 17.86
CA GLN A 44 26.84 -6.53 17.41
C GLN A 44 25.77 -5.42 17.49
N TRP A 45 25.75 -4.67 18.57
CA TRP A 45 24.82 -3.54 18.70
C TRP A 45 25.07 -2.46 17.64
N ILE A 46 26.32 -2.12 17.35
CA ILE A 46 26.65 -1.18 16.28
C ILE A 46 26.28 -1.77 14.91
N ALA A 47 26.52 -3.06 14.69
CA ALA A 47 26.15 -3.73 13.44
C ALA A 47 24.65 -3.61 13.15
N GLU A 48 23.79 -3.82 14.16
CA GLU A 48 22.35 -3.65 14.03
C GLU A 48 21.96 -2.21 13.65
N ILE A 49 22.58 -1.21 14.24
CA ILE A 49 22.34 0.21 13.89
C ILE A 49 22.71 0.47 12.42
N ILE A 50 23.87 -0.04 11.96
CA ILE A 50 24.31 0.12 10.58
C ILE A 50 23.37 -0.62 9.61
N VAL A 51 22.88 -1.79 9.99
CA VAL A 51 21.93 -2.55 9.17
C VAL A 51 20.62 -1.78 9.02
N LEU A 52 20.10 -1.20 10.11
CA LEU A 52 18.89 -0.35 10.05
C LEU A 52 19.09 0.85 9.13
N GLU A 53 20.23 1.50 9.20
CA GLU A 53 20.58 2.63 8.32
C GLU A 53 20.65 2.19 6.85
N ARG A 54 21.26 1.03 6.56
CA ARG A 54 21.30 0.45 5.21
C ARG A 54 19.93 0.07 4.67
N VAL A 55 19.04 -0.46 5.51
CA VAL A 55 17.63 -0.73 5.15
C VAL A 55 16.92 0.56 4.78
N MET A 56 17.10 1.64 5.55
CA MET A 56 16.53 2.96 5.26
C MET A 56 17.12 3.56 3.97
N THR A 57 18.41 3.37 3.72
CA THR A 57 19.07 3.78 2.47
C THR A 57 18.46 3.06 1.26
N ASN A 58 18.29 1.74 1.33
CA ASN A 58 17.64 0.96 0.29
C ASN A 58 16.18 1.40 0.06
N TYR A 59 15.43 1.61 1.14
CA TYR A 59 14.06 2.12 1.05
C TYR A 59 14.02 3.48 0.35
N THR A 60 14.79 4.47 0.83
CA THR A 60 14.84 5.80 0.26
C THR A 60 15.28 5.78 -1.21
N GLY A 61 16.29 4.97 -1.54
CA GLY A 61 16.73 4.80 -2.93
C GLY A 61 15.63 4.29 -3.84
N ASN A 62 14.86 3.29 -3.39
CA ASN A 62 13.75 2.74 -4.15
C ASN A 62 12.58 3.75 -4.29
N GLN A 63 12.33 4.60 -3.29
CA GLN A 63 11.30 5.64 -3.37
C GLN A 63 11.62 6.74 -4.39
N ASN A 64 12.87 6.87 -4.81
CA ASN A 64 13.27 7.79 -5.88
C ASN A 64 13.14 7.20 -7.30
N ILE A 65 12.70 5.94 -7.41
CA ILE A 65 12.51 5.27 -8.71
C ILE A 65 10.99 5.17 -8.98
N PRO A 66 10.46 5.79 -10.06
CA PRO A 66 9.02 5.85 -10.32
C PRO A 66 8.31 4.49 -10.36
N SER A 67 8.99 3.43 -10.83
CA SER A 67 8.42 2.07 -10.88
C SER A 67 8.38 1.37 -9.52
N ARG A 68 9.00 1.94 -8.48
CA ARG A 68 9.12 1.38 -7.12
C ARG A 68 8.53 2.27 -6.05
N ALA A 69 8.49 3.58 -6.30
CA ALA A 69 7.89 4.56 -5.40
C ALA A 69 6.41 4.26 -5.14
N VAL A 70 5.95 4.54 -3.92
CA VAL A 70 4.58 4.31 -3.48
C VAL A 70 4.04 5.51 -2.70
N GLY A 71 2.71 5.66 -2.67
CA GLY A 71 2.04 6.69 -1.89
C GLY A 71 2.51 8.09 -2.25
N GLU A 72 2.78 8.89 -1.24
CA GLU A 72 3.19 10.30 -1.37
C GLU A 72 4.52 10.49 -2.12
N ASN A 73 5.45 9.53 -2.01
CA ASN A 73 6.72 9.60 -2.76
C ASN A 73 6.48 9.48 -4.28
N LEU A 74 5.54 8.63 -4.69
CA LEU A 74 5.17 8.52 -6.11
C LEU A 74 4.46 9.80 -6.59
N ASP A 75 3.62 10.41 -5.75
CA ASP A 75 2.94 11.66 -6.06
C ASP A 75 3.96 12.80 -6.21
N ALA A 76 4.95 12.90 -5.31
CA ALA A 76 6.04 13.86 -5.39
C ALA A 76 6.91 13.68 -6.66
N LEU A 77 7.21 12.44 -7.04
CA LEU A 77 7.91 12.15 -8.30
C LEU A 77 7.07 12.55 -9.52
N ALA A 78 5.75 12.34 -9.47
CA ALA A 78 4.86 12.74 -10.55
C ALA A 78 4.82 14.27 -10.72
N GLU A 79 4.88 15.03 -9.64
CA GLU A 79 4.95 16.49 -9.68
C GLU A 79 6.23 17.01 -10.36
N LEU A 80 7.37 16.30 -10.21
CA LEU A 80 8.63 16.67 -10.87
C LEU A 80 8.58 16.51 -12.39
N PHE A 81 7.87 15.49 -12.89
CA PHE A 81 7.85 15.15 -14.31
C PHE A 81 6.55 15.51 -15.02
N TYR A 82 5.46 15.63 -14.27
CA TYR A 82 4.11 15.87 -14.80
C TYR A 82 3.38 16.88 -13.93
N THR A 83 2.80 17.87 -14.55
CA THR A 83 1.94 18.87 -13.87
C THR A 83 0.59 18.31 -13.41
N LYS A 84 0.32 17.03 -13.58
CA LYS A 84 -0.95 16.38 -13.21
C LYS A 84 -0.75 15.49 -11.99
N GLN A 85 -1.57 15.70 -11.00
CA GLN A 85 -1.67 14.80 -9.86
C GLN A 85 -2.19 13.41 -10.28
N ARG A 86 -1.82 12.40 -9.50
CA ARG A 86 -2.35 11.05 -9.67
C ARG A 86 -3.88 11.07 -9.55
N PRO A 87 -4.62 10.37 -10.43
CA PRO A 87 -6.06 10.24 -10.30
C PRO A 87 -6.42 9.71 -8.90
N GLN A 88 -7.36 10.38 -8.24
CA GLN A 88 -7.86 9.94 -6.95
C GLN A 88 -8.63 8.63 -7.09
N ALA A 89 -8.72 7.88 -6.00
CA ALA A 89 -9.56 6.69 -5.95
C ALA A 89 -11.01 7.10 -6.23
N GLN A 90 -11.64 6.39 -7.16
CA GLN A 90 -13.06 6.55 -7.44
C GLN A 90 -13.81 5.31 -6.97
N PRO A 91 -15.03 5.46 -6.45
CA PRO A 91 -15.85 4.32 -6.09
C PRO A 91 -16.16 3.47 -7.33
N ALA A 92 -16.26 2.17 -7.15
CA ALA A 92 -16.72 1.27 -8.19
C ALA A 92 -18.21 1.51 -8.46
N THR A 93 -18.61 1.49 -9.73
CA THR A 93 -20.01 1.58 -10.13
C THR A 93 -20.46 0.27 -10.78
N CYS A 94 -21.69 -0.11 -10.56
CA CYS A 94 -22.32 -1.27 -11.20
C CYS A 94 -23.82 -0.97 -11.40
N THR A 95 -24.42 -1.65 -12.36
CA THR A 95 -25.87 -1.64 -12.53
C THR A 95 -26.50 -2.70 -11.63
N MET A 96 -27.48 -2.30 -10.82
CA MET A 96 -28.23 -3.19 -9.94
C MET A 96 -29.68 -3.25 -10.36
N ARG A 97 -30.29 -4.42 -10.27
CA ARG A 97 -31.70 -4.63 -10.54
C ARG A 97 -32.50 -4.67 -9.24
N PHE A 98 -33.42 -3.72 -9.09
CA PHE A 98 -34.41 -3.72 -8.03
C PHE A 98 -35.68 -4.39 -8.53
N THR A 99 -36.23 -5.32 -7.76
CA THR A 99 -37.47 -6.04 -8.08
C THR A 99 -38.51 -5.82 -6.99
N ILE A 100 -39.76 -5.66 -7.41
CA ILE A 100 -40.91 -5.64 -6.51
C ILE A 100 -41.73 -6.92 -6.68
N SER A 101 -42.38 -7.40 -5.60
CA SER A 101 -43.06 -8.69 -5.59
C SER A 101 -44.28 -8.73 -6.51
N GLU A 102 -44.96 -7.58 -6.69
CA GLU A 102 -46.15 -7.48 -7.53
C GLU A 102 -46.14 -6.16 -8.30
N ALA A 103 -46.63 -6.19 -9.57
CA ALA A 103 -46.79 -5.01 -10.39
C ALA A 103 -47.79 -4.06 -9.78
N GLN A 104 -47.45 -2.76 -9.75
CA GLN A 104 -48.31 -1.71 -9.19
C GLN A 104 -49.00 -0.93 -10.30
N ALA A 105 -50.17 -0.32 -9.95
CA ALA A 105 -50.89 0.56 -10.84
C ALA A 105 -50.31 1.99 -10.92
N PHE A 106 -49.21 2.26 -10.23
CA PHE A 106 -48.46 3.51 -10.21
C PHE A 106 -46.96 3.23 -10.27
N ALA A 107 -46.17 4.21 -10.69
CA ALA A 107 -44.72 4.08 -10.71
C ALA A 107 -44.16 4.09 -9.28
N VAL A 108 -43.28 3.16 -8.98
CA VAL A 108 -42.62 3.03 -7.67
C VAL A 108 -41.24 3.67 -7.71
N LEU A 109 -41.03 4.71 -6.93
CA LEU A 109 -39.78 5.44 -6.83
C LEU A 109 -38.75 4.66 -6.01
N ILE A 110 -37.55 4.53 -6.55
CA ILE A 110 -36.32 4.13 -5.85
C ILE A 110 -35.48 5.41 -5.73
N PRO A 111 -35.46 6.08 -4.56
CA PRO A 111 -34.77 7.35 -4.44
C PRO A 111 -33.26 7.20 -4.49
N VAL A 112 -32.58 8.26 -4.95
CA VAL A 112 -31.13 8.42 -4.80
C VAL A 112 -30.71 8.24 -3.34
N GLY A 113 -29.55 7.61 -3.10
CA GLY A 113 -29.08 7.33 -1.75
C GLY A 113 -29.69 6.07 -1.11
N THR A 114 -30.48 5.27 -1.88
CA THR A 114 -30.96 3.98 -1.39
C THR A 114 -29.79 3.02 -1.21
N ARG A 115 -29.62 2.51 0.01
CA ARG A 115 -28.52 1.61 0.35
C ARG A 115 -28.90 0.15 0.21
N VAL A 116 -28.01 -0.61 -0.44
CA VAL A 116 -28.13 -2.05 -0.61
C VAL A 116 -26.83 -2.69 -0.15
N THR A 117 -26.97 -3.81 0.57
CA THR A 117 -25.82 -4.58 1.06
C THR A 117 -25.84 -5.99 0.47
N ASP A 118 -24.65 -6.59 0.38
CA ASP A 118 -24.54 -8.03 0.15
C ASP A 118 -25.05 -8.84 1.35
N ALA A 119 -25.27 -10.14 1.18
CA ALA A 119 -25.76 -11.02 2.24
C ALA A 119 -24.86 -11.09 3.48
N ALA A 120 -23.56 -10.79 3.31
CA ALA A 120 -22.59 -10.74 4.40
C ALA A 120 -22.46 -9.34 5.05
N ALA A 121 -23.17 -8.33 4.53
CA ALA A 121 -23.09 -6.92 4.92
C ALA A 121 -21.65 -6.34 4.86
N THR A 122 -20.81 -6.88 3.98
CA THR A 122 -19.41 -6.45 3.81
C THR A 122 -19.28 -5.32 2.80
N LEU A 123 -20.18 -5.27 1.81
CA LEU A 123 -20.24 -4.22 0.79
C LEU A 123 -21.54 -3.46 0.89
N VAL A 124 -21.43 -2.13 0.83
CA VAL A 124 -22.59 -1.23 0.79
C VAL A 124 -22.56 -0.47 -0.52
N TRP A 125 -23.66 -0.57 -1.27
CA TRP A 125 -23.90 0.16 -2.50
C TRP A 125 -24.95 1.23 -2.25
N GLU A 126 -24.91 2.31 -3.02
CA GLU A 126 -25.84 3.41 -2.90
C GLU A 126 -26.25 3.85 -4.31
N THR A 127 -27.56 4.06 -4.52
CA THR A 127 -28.08 4.55 -5.81
C THR A 127 -27.60 5.98 -6.05
N VAL A 128 -27.20 6.29 -7.29
CA VAL A 128 -26.66 7.60 -7.67
C VAL A 128 -27.71 8.54 -8.26
N GLU A 129 -28.89 8.01 -8.62
CA GLU A 129 -30.00 8.77 -9.19
C GLU A 129 -31.35 8.18 -8.78
N ASP A 130 -32.42 8.98 -8.95
CA ASP A 130 -33.78 8.52 -8.74
C ASP A 130 -34.22 7.66 -9.94
N VAL A 131 -34.70 6.44 -9.66
CA VAL A 131 -35.20 5.53 -10.70
C VAL A 131 -36.61 5.07 -10.36
N TYR A 132 -37.41 4.83 -11.38
CA TYR A 132 -38.79 4.40 -11.22
C TYR A 132 -38.97 3.00 -11.80
N VAL A 133 -39.66 2.14 -11.05
CA VAL A 133 -40.26 0.94 -11.62
C VAL A 133 -41.53 1.39 -12.33
N ASP A 134 -41.63 1.16 -13.62
CA ASP A 134 -42.76 1.59 -14.45
C ASP A 134 -44.09 0.98 -14.02
N ILE A 135 -45.21 1.64 -14.37
CA ILE A 135 -46.55 1.14 -14.13
C ILE A 135 -46.71 -0.21 -14.79
N GLY A 136 -47.12 -1.22 -14.01
CA GLY A 136 -47.26 -2.60 -14.47
C GLY A 136 -45.94 -3.35 -14.62
N GLY A 137 -44.79 -2.70 -14.39
CA GLY A 137 -43.47 -3.32 -14.32
C GLY A 137 -43.21 -3.97 -12.97
N THR A 138 -42.22 -4.85 -12.90
CA THR A 138 -41.81 -5.53 -11.67
C THR A 138 -40.34 -5.30 -11.34
N TYR A 139 -39.59 -4.57 -12.15
CA TYR A 139 -38.19 -4.25 -11.92
C TYR A 139 -37.77 -2.92 -12.53
N ALA A 140 -36.68 -2.37 -12.00
CA ALA A 140 -35.91 -1.28 -12.60
C ALA A 140 -34.43 -1.54 -12.41
N ASP A 141 -33.62 -1.10 -13.38
CA ASP A 141 -32.16 -1.17 -13.34
C ASP A 141 -31.60 0.23 -13.01
N VAL A 142 -30.69 0.28 -12.03
CA VAL A 142 -30.06 1.52 -11.52
C VAL A 142 -28.54 1.39 -11.60
#